data_d4b593c78b0353e29b22fa80a497c118
#
_entry.id   d4b593c78b0353e29b22fa80a497c118
#
_cell.length_a   1.000
_cell.length_b   1.000
_cell.length_c   1.000
_cell.angle_alpha   90.00
_cell.angle_beta   90.00
_cell.angle_gamma   90.00
#
_symmetry.space_group_name_H-M   'P 1'
#
loop_
_entity.id
_entity.type
_entity.pdbx_description
1 polymer ?
#
loop_
_entity_poly.entity_id
_entity_poly.type
_entity_poly.pdbx_seq_one_letter_code
_entity_poly.pdbx_strand_id
1 'polypeptide(L)'
;MITAHSGCDETPENSLEFLRTALQSEADAVEVDVRKNGEGKLILSHDETQKDAVTLEEAFRMIQGVPKKKINCDLKQKGLEEEIYRLALEHEMERRLIFTGDVNPELFRKGSCVFPAVAWYANFEVFRPGLYRQMESEEGRARVKEALPEVLDEMKGYE
;
A
#
# COMPACT_ATOMS: atom_id res chain seq x y z
N MET A 1 5.35 -2.01 14.40
CA MET A 1 5.94 -1.91 13.05
C MET A 1 6.04 -0.43 12.69
N ILE A 2 7.21 0.01 12.27
CA ILE A 2 7.50 1.37 11.78
C ILE A 2 7.62 1.28 10.27
N THR A 3 6.93 2.16 9.54
CA THR A 3 6.99 2.23 8.09
C THR A 3 7.65 3.54 7.66
N ALA A 4 8.69 3.47 6.84
CA ALA A 4 9.25 4.63 6.16
C ALA A 4 8.31 5.00 5.00
N HIS A 5 7.67 6.15 5.11
CA HIS A 5 6.76 6.68 4.08
C HIS A 5 7.58 7.26 2.93
N SER A 6 7.08 7.12 1.70
CA SER A 6 7.69 7.67 0.49
C SER A 6 8.06 9.15 0.66
N GLY A 7 9.32 9.49 0.33
CA GLY A 7 9.84 10.85 0.52
C GLY A 7 10.32 11.20 1.93
N CYS A 8 10.41 10.23 2.88
CA CYS A 8 10.97 10.51 4.20
C CYS A 8 12.45 10.97 4.11
N ASP A 9 12.92 11.63 5.17
CA ASP A 9 14.29 12.13 5.30
C ASP A 9 14.76 13.02 4.11
N GLU A 10 13.84 13.88 3.64
CA GLU A 10 14.07 14.83 2.53
C GLU A 10 14.43 14.17 1.19
N THR A 11 14.21 12.88 1.03
CA THR A 11 14.42 12.18 -0.24
C THR A 11 13.28 12.44 -1.23
N PRO A 12 13.54 12.40 -2.56
CA PRO A 12 12.45 12.46 -3.54
C PRO A 12 11.48 11.27 -3.38
N GLU A 13 10.17 11.55 -3.43
CA GLU A 13 9.14 10.53 -3.32
C GLU A 13 9.31 9.44 -4.39
N ASN A 14 9.02 8.18 -4.03
CA ASN A 14 9.02 7.04 -4.94
C ASN A 14 10.32 6.86 -5.75
N SER A 15 11.46 7.29 -5.20
CA SER A 15 12.76 7.29 -5.87
C SER A 15 13.69 6.16 -5.39
N LEU A 16 14.72 5.88 -6.19
CA LEU A 16 15.81 4.97 -5.77
C LEU A 16 16.58 5.52 -4.56
N GLU A 17 16.66 6.84 -4.42
CA GLU A 17 17.32 7.49 -3.29
C GLU A 17 16.52 7.24 -2.01
N PHE A 18 15.19 7.46 -2.03
CA PHE A 18 14.29 7.11 -0.95
C PHE A 18 14.43 5.64 -0.56
N LEU A 19 14.36 4.72 -1.53
CA LEU A 19 14.49 3.29 -1.25
C LEU A 19 15.80 2.94 -0.54
N ARG A 20 16.94 3.50 -0.99
CA ARG A 20 18.25 3.26 -0.33
C ARG A 20 18.25 3.76 1.11
N THR A 21 17.75 4.97 1.35
CA THR A 21 17.65 5.58 2.68
C THR A 21 16.76 4.76 3.60
N ALA A 22 15.56 4.42 3.15
CA ALA A 22 14.60 3.62 3.92
C ALA A 22 15.12 2.21 4.24
N LEU A 23 15.86 1.58 3.33
CA LEU A 23 16.47 0.26 3.57
C LEU A 23 17.59 0.29 4.61
N GLN A 24 18.28 1.41 4.76
CA GLN A 24 19.33 1.61 5.78
C GLN A 24 18.77 2.06 7.14
N SER A 25 17.54 2.54 7.18
CA SER A 25 16.89 2.99 8.42
C SER A 25 16.46 1.81 9.30
N GLU A 26 16.02 2.11 10.53
CA GLU A 26 15.45 1.13 11.47
C GLU A 26 13.96 0.81 11.19
N ALA A 27 13.36 1.38 10.14
CA ALA A 27 11.99 1.07 9.77
C ALA A 27 11.81 -0.42 9.42
N ASP A 28 10.69 -1.00 9.83
CA ASP A 28 10.35 -2.40 9.53
C ASP A 28 9.86 -2.59 8.08
N ALA A 29 9.25 -1.56 7.53
CA ALA A 29 8.68 -1.55 6.18
C ALA A 29 9.04 -0.28 5.41
N VAL A 30 9.04 -0.39 4.09
CA VAL A 30 9.13 0.73 3.15
C VAL A 30 7.77 0.87 2.47
N GLU A 31 7.19 2.05 2.47
CA GLU A 31 5.95 2.32 1.77
C GLU A 31 6.25 3.00 0.44
N VAL A 32 5.55 2.56 -0.61
CA VAL A 32 5.66 3.09 -1.96
C VAL A 32 4.28 3.19 -2.62
N ASP A 33 4.05 4.25 -3.36
CA ASP A 33 2.85 4.42 -4.16
C ASP A 33 2.95 3.59 -5.45
N VAL A 34 1.95 2.76 -5.74
CA VAL A 34 1.99 1.87 -6.89
C VAL A 34 0.91 2.22 -7.91
N ARG A 35 1.33 2.40 -9.15
CA ARG A 35 0.46 2.60 -10.32
C ARG A 35 0.90 1.73 -11.48
N LYS A 36 0.03 1.63 -12.47
CA LYS A 36 0.34 1.08 -13.78
C LYS A 36 0.49 2.22 -14.78
N ASN A 37 1.60 2.28 -15.49
CA ASN A 37 1.82 3.30 -16.52
C ASN A 37 1.12 2.95 -17.84
N GLY A 38 1.18 3.86 -18.83
CA GLY A 38 0.56 3.67 -20.14
C GLY A 38 1.12 2.50 -20.95
N GLU A 39 2.28 1.94 -20.58
CA GLU A 39 2.87 0.74 -21.17
C GLU A 39 2.48 -0.56 -20.44
N GLY A 40 1.66 -0.45 -19.41
CA GLY A 40 1.22 -1.58 -18.60
C GLY A 40 2.22 -2.05 -17.55
N LYS A 41 3.27 -1.29 -17.23
CA LYS A 41 4.26 -1.61 -16.20
C LYS A 41 3.83 -1.08 -14.83
N LEU A 42 4.07 -1.85 -13.78
CA LEU A 42 3.93 -1.39 -12.40
C LEU A 42 5.11 -0.45 -12.06
N ILE A 43 4.78 0.78 -11.71
CA ILE A 43 5.74 1.85 -11.39
C ILE A 43 5.47 2.43 -10.01
N LEU A 44 6.47 3.08 -9.44
CA LEU A 44 6.35 3.84 -8.21
C LEU A 44 5.99 5.28 -8.54
N SER A 45 4.76 5.69 -8.26
CA SER A 45 4.30 7.07 -8.48
C SER A 45 3.02 7.37 -7.74
N HIS A 46 2.94 8.54 -7.11
CA HIS A 46 1.71 9.04 -6.54
C HIS A 46 0.75 9.53 -7.64
N ASP A 47 1.25 10.21 -8.67
CA ASP A 47 0.47 10.82 -9.76
C ASP A 47 0.58 10.06 -11.09
N GLU A 48 -0.33 10.34 -12.02
CA GLU A 48 -0.46 9.55 -13.27
C GLU A 48 0.69 9.69 -14.28
N THR A 49 1.56 10.67 -14.13
CA THR A 49 2.52 11.06 -15.19
C THR A 49 3.96 11.14 -14.74
N GLN A 50 4.65 9.99 -14.64
CA GLN A 50 6.12 10.02 -14.58
C GLN A 50 6.71 9.15 -15.70
N LYS A 51 7.48 9.78 -16.62
CA LYS A 51 8.12 9.09 -17.74
C LYS A 51 9.27 8.17 -17.33
N ASP A 52 9.98 8.50 -16.26
CA ASP A 52 11.18 7.78 -15.79
C ASP A 52 11.00 7.27 -14.35
N ALA A 53 9.79 6.80 -14.02
CA ALA A 53 9.49 6.28 -12.70
C ALA A 53 10.23 4.96 -12.43
N VAL A 54 10.68 4.78 -11.19
CA VAL A 54 11.20 3.50 -10.70
C VAL A 54 10.12 2.43 -10.86
N THR A 55 10.49 1.25 -11.33
CA THR A 55 9.55 0.13 -11.41
C THR A 55 9.40 -0.57 -10.07
N LEU A 56 8.23 -1.17 -9.82
CA LEU A 56 8.02 -1.97 -8.61
C LEU A 56 8.97 -3.17 -8.56
N GLU A 57 9.34 -3.71 -9.73
CA GLU A 57 10.32 -4.79 -9.83
C GLU A 57 11.71 -4.37 -9.33
N GLU A 58 12.16 -3.15 -9.66
CA GLU A 58 13.41 -2.60 -9.14
C GLU A 58 13.36 -2.44 -7.61
N ALA A 59 12.23 -1.96 -7.08
CA ALA A 59 12.02 -1.87 -5.63
C ALA A 59 12.10 -3.25 -4.97
N PHE A 60 11.42 -4.28 -5.51
CA PHE A 60 11.49 -5.64 -4.98
C PHE A 60 12.92 -6.19 -4.98
N ARG A 61 13.68 -6.02 -6.06
CA ARG A 61 15.08 -6.45 -6.12
C ARG A 61 15.94 -5.81 -5.03
N MET A 62 15.72 -4.52 -4.75
CA MET A 62 16.46 -3.82 -3.70
C MET A 62 16.08 -4.33 -2.30
N ILE A 63 14.77 -4.46 -2.04
CA ILE A 63 14.24 -4.86 -0.73
C ILE A 63 14.55 -6.35 -0.45
N GLN A 64 14.58 -7.20 -1.47
CA GLN A 64 14.93 -8.61 -1.37
C GLN A 64 16.30 -8.80 -0.71
N GLY A 65 17.27 -7.93 -0.99
CA GLY A 65 18.60 -7.93 -0.38
C GLY A 65 18.63 -7.63 1.12
N VAL A 66 17.49 -7.21 1.73
CA VAL A 66 17.37 -6.88 3.16
C VAL A 66 16.29 -7.76 3.80
N PRO A 67 16.61 -8.96 4.33
CA PRO A 67 15.64 -10.02 4.63
C PRO A 67 14.50 -9.68 5.57
N LYS A 68 14.67 -8.71 6.47
CA LYS A 68 13.66 -8.33 7.47
C LYS A 68 12.73 -7.20 7.01
N LYS A 69 13.08 -6.49 5.94
CA LYS A 69 12.29 -5.37 5.44
C LYS A 69 11.05 -5.87 4.70
N LYS A 70 9.91 -5.27 5.03
CA LYS A 70 8.65 -5.43 4.29
C LYS A 70 8.49 -4.30 3.29
N ILE A 71 7.59 -4.50 2.34
CA ILE A 71 7.13 -3.45 1.43
C ILE A 71 5.64 -3.26 1.61
N ASN A 72 5.23 -2.02 1.82
CA ASN A 72 3.85 -1.59 1.78
C ASN A 72 3.58 -0.93 0.41
N CYS A 73 2.83 -1.61 -0.44
CA CYS A 73 2.36 -1.08 -1.70
C CYS A 73 1.05 -0.32 -1.45
N ASP A 74 1.09 1.00 -1.50
CA ASP A 74 -0.09 1.86 -1.47
C ASP A 74 -0.66 1.97 -2.89
N LEU A 75 -1.75 1.25 -3.14
CA LEU A 75 -2.37 1.15 -4.45
C LEU A 75 -3.09 2.45 -4.78
N LYS A 76 -2.63 3.14 -5.83
CA LYS A 76 -3.26 4.37 -6.36
C LYS A 76 -4.24 4.09 -7.50
N GLN A 77 -4.45 2.83 -7.83
CA GLN A 77 -5.39 2.34 -8.84
C GLN A 77 -5.98 1.01 -8.38
N LYS A 78 -7.25 0.78 -8.68
CA LYS A 78 -7.92 -0.49 -8.41
C LYS A 78 -7.46 -1.61 -9.34
N GLY A 79 -7.46 -2.84 -8.82
CA GLY A 79 -7.24 -4.05 -9.62
C GLY A 79 -5.77 -4.36 -9.91
N LEU A 80 -4.83 -3.83 -9.11
CA LEU A 80 -3.40 -4.11 -9.24
C LEU A 80 -2.94 -5.30 -8.39
N GLU A 81 -3.77 -5.77 -7.46
CA GLU A 81 -3.40 -6.71 -6.41
C GLU A 81 -2.81 -8.02 -6.95
N GLU A 82 -3.47 -8.62 -7.94
CA GLU A 82 -3.03 -9.90 -8.53
C GLU A 82 -1.69 -9.77 -9.25
N GLU A 83 -1.48 -8.66 -9.96
CA GLU A 83 -0.25 -8.42 -10.70
C GLU A 83 0.92 -8.14 -9.76
N ILE A 84 0.69 -7.32 -8.72
CA ILE A 84 1.69 -7.07 -7.67
C ILE A 84 2.02 -8.37 -6.93
N TYR A 85 1.01 -9.17 -6.58
CA TYR A 85 1.21 -10.44 -5.89
C TYR A 85 2.02 -11.43 -6.73
N ARG A 86 1.74 -11.54 -8.04
CA ARG A 86 2.51 -12.38 -8.96
C ARG A 86 3.97 -11.94 -9.02
N LEU A 87 4.21 -10.65 -9.16
CA LEU A 87 5.57 -10.10 -9.12
C LEU A 87 6.26 -10.37 -7.78
N ALA A 88 5.52 -10.27 -6.66
CA ALA A 88 6.05 -10.60 -5.34
C ALA A 88 6.44 -12.08 -5.21
N LEU A 89 5.67 -13.01 -5.81
CA LEU A 89 6.03 -14.44 -5.86
C LEU A 89 7.33 -14.68 -6.65
N GLU A 90 7.52 -14.01 -7.78
CA GLU A 90 8.74 -14.12 -8.61
C GLU A 90 9.99 -13.67 -7.84
N HIS A 91 9.82 -12.77 -6.88
CA HIS A 91 10.88 -12.22 -6.03
C HIS A 91 10.91 -12.80 -4.60
N GLU A 92 10.10 -13.82 -4.29
CA GLU A 92 9.99 -14.42 -2.95
C GLU A 92 9.64 -13.39 -1.85
N MET A 93 8.81 -12.39 -2.23
CA MET A 93 8.42 -11.26 -1.38
C MET A 93 6.99 -11.36 -0.83
N GLU A 94 6.20 -12.39 -1.18
CA GLU A 94 4.77 -12.48 -0.87
C GLU A 94 4.47 -12.41 0.63
N ARG A 95 5.36 -12.93 1.49
CA ARG A 95 5.24 -12.90 2.96
C ARG A 95 5.68 -11.56 3.58
N ARG A 96 6.28 -10.70 2.77
CA ARG A 96 6.77 -9.38 3.16
C ARG A 96 5.95 -8.26 2.55
N LEU A 97 4.95 -8.62 1.73
CA LEU A 97 4.06 -7.70 1.05
C LEU A 97 2.95 -7.23 1.99
N ILE A 98 2.66 -5.94 1.93
CA ILE A 98 1.53 -5.29 2.59
C ILE A 98 0.79 -4.49 1.52
N PHE A 99 -0.53 -4.49 1.57
CA PHE A 99 -1.37 -3.63 0.73
C PHE A 99 -2.06 -2.55 1.54
N THR A 100 -2.08 -1.33 0.98
CA THR A 100 -2.89 -0.18 1.43
C THR A 100 -3.48 0.54 0.20
N GLY A 101 -4.27 1.58 0.42
CA GLY A 101 -4.85 2.40 -0.65
C GLY A 101 -6.11 1.80 -1.29
N ASP A 102 -6.19 1.86 -2.61
CA ASP A 102 -7.35 1.44 -3.42
C ASP A 102 -7.47 -0.10 -3.58
N VAL A 103 -7.41 -0.82 -2.47
CA VAL A 103 -7.49 -2.28 -2.41
C VAL A 103 -8.94 -2.75 -2.47
N ASN A 104 -9.21 -3.82 -3.23
CA ASN A 104 -10.51 -4.48 -3.21
C ASN A 104 -10.66 -5.36 -1.96
N PRO A 105 -11.51 -5.00 -0.99
CA PRO A 105 -11.66 -5.75 0.26
C PRO A 105 -12.12 -7.19 0.07
N GLU A 106 -12.91 -7.48 -0.97
CA GLU A 106 -13.42 -8.83 -1.21
C GLU A 106 -12.33 -9.89 -1.42
N LEU A 107 -11.11 -9.46 -1.81
CA LEU A 107 -9.94 -10.33 -1.94
C LEU A 107 -9.39 -10.81 -0.58
N PHE A 108 -9.79 -10.15 0.52
CA PHE A 108 -9.36 -10.42 1.89
C PHE A 108 -10.51 -10.91 2.79
N ARG A 109 -11.64 -11.31 2.22
CA ARG A 109 -12.78 -11.80 2.99
C ARG A 109 -12.43 -13.11 3.70
N LYS A 110 -12.73 -13.21 5.00
CA LYS A 110 -12.51 -14.42 5.80
C LYS A 110 -13.14 -15.65 5.17
N GLY A 111 -12.37 -16.73 5.13
CA GLY A 111 -12.78 -18.01 4.54
C GLY A 111 -12.66 -18.08 3.01
N SER A 112 -12.35 -16.97 2.34
CA SER A 112 -12.11 -16.91 0.90
C SER A 112 -10.97 -15.95 0.51
N CYS A 113 -10.05 -15.69 1.43
CA CYS A 113 -8.90 -14.79 1.18
C CYS A 113 -8.05 -15.31 0.02
N VAL A 114 -7.84 -14.42 -0.98
CA VAL A 114 -7.07 -14.77 -2.19
C VAL A 114 -5.57 -14.73 -1.93
N PHE A 115 -5.12 -13.88 -0.99
CA PHE A 115 -3.71 -13.63 -0.71
C PHE A 115 -3.35 -13.89 0.76
N PRO A 116 -3.42 -15.15 1.24
CA PRO A 116 -3.30 -15.47 2.68
C PRO A 116 -1.93 -15.15 3.29
N ALA A 117 -0.90 -14.88 2.48
CA ALA A 117 0.44 -14.51 2.95
C ALA A 117 0.65 -13.00 3.02
N VAL A 118 -0.28 -12.19 2.50
CA VAL A 118 -0.19 -10.73 2.40
C VAL A 118 -0.93 -10.08 3.55
N ALA A 119 -0.32 -9.08 4.19
CA ALA A 119 -1.03 -8.22 5.12
C ALA A 119 -1.80 -7.13 4.35
N TRP A 120 -3.03 -6.87 4.76
CA TRP A 120 -3.80 -5.74 4.27
C TRP A 120 -4.14 -4.79 5.42
N TYR A 121 -3.78 -3.52 5.27
CA TYR A 121 -4.19 -2.47 6.19
C TYR A 121 -5.29 -1.64 5.54
N ALA A 122 -6.51 -1.96 5.94
CA ALA A 122 -7.69 -1.36 5.37
C ALA A 122 -7.76 0.14 5.65
N ASN A 123 -7.92 0.91 4.58
CA ASN A 123 -8.27 2.30 4.70
C ASN A 123 -9.77 2.42 4.99
N PHE A 124 -10.13 3.28 5.93
CA PHE A 124 -11.53 3.59 6.27
C PHE A 124 -12.36 4.02 5.04
N GLU A 125 -11.76 4.73 4.10
CA GLU A 125 -12.37 5.16 2.83
C GLU A 125 -12.86 4.01 1.96
N VAL A 126 -12.27 2.83 2.08
CA VAL A 126 -12.69 1.63 1.35
C VAL A 126 -14.11 1.22 1.75
N PHE A 127 -14.47 1.38 3.03
CA PHE A 127 -15.78 1.02 3.58
C PHE A 127 -16.79 2.18 3.54
N ARG A 128 -16.31 3.42 3.61
CA ARG A 128 -17.14 4.64 3.64
C ARG A 128 -16.53 5.73 2.76
N PRO A 129 -16.67 5.61 1.42
CA PRO A 129 -16.10 6.56 0.47
C PRO A 129 -16.55 8.00 0.72
N GLY A 130 -15.61 8.93 0.71
CA GLY A 130 -15.86 10.37 0.88
C GLY A 130 -16.05 10.83 2.32
N LEU A 131 -16.04 9.91 3.31
CA LEU A 131 -16.21 10.30 4.72
C LEU A 131 -14.95 10.98 5.28
N TYR A 132 -13.76 10.56 4.84
CA TYR A 132 -12.49 11.15 5.27
C TYR A 132 -12.41 12.67 4.95
N ARG A 133 -12.85 13.06 3.76
CA ARG A 133 -12.89 14.49 3.35
C ARG A 133 -13.75 15.35 4.27
N GLN A 134 -14.72 14.77 4.96
CA GLN A 134 -15.58 15.48 5.92
C GLN A 134 -14.85 15.79 7.23
N MET A 135 -13.70 15.17 7.51
CA MET A 135 -12.93 15.37 8.75
C MET A 135 -12.35 16.76 8.91
N GLU A 136 -12.33 17.57 7.85
CA GLU A 136 -11.89 18.98 7.90
C GLU A 136 -12.83 19.84 8.75
N SER A 137 -14.10 19.48 8.87
CA SER A 137 -15.10 20.17 9.70
C SER A 137 -15.36 19.45 11.02
N GLU A 138 -15.81 20.18 12.04
CA GLU A 138 -16.19 19.60 13.34
C GLU A 138 -17.39 18.65 13.20
N GLU A 139 -18.40 19.04 12.40
CA GLU A 139 -19.56 18.21 12.10
C GLU A 139 -19.16 16.94 11.37
N GLY A 140 -18.24 17.01 10.41
CA GLY A 140 -17.73 15.86 9.69
C GLY A 140 -16.95 14.90 10.59
N ARG A 141 -16.15 15.41 11.51
CA ARG A 141 -15.46 14.57 12.51
C ARG A 141 -16.46 13.84 13.42
N ALA A 142 -17.57 14.48 13.79
CA ALA A 142 -18.63 13.83 14.56
C ALA A 142 -19.26 12.67 13.76
N ARG A 143 -19.58 12.87 12.47
CA ARG A 143 -20.11 11.81 11.60
C ARG A 143 -19.15 10.62 11.43
N VAL A 144 -17.86 10.91 11.25
CA VAL A 144 -16.83 9.84 11.20
C VAL A 144 -16.82 9.04 12.49
N LYS A 145 -16.86 9.73 13.64
CA LYS A 145 -16.88 9.10 14.96
C LYS A 145 -18.13 8.21 15.17
N GLU A 146 -19.27 8.62 14.66
CA GLU A 146 -20.53 7.84 14.71
C GLU A 146 -20.46 6.62 13.80
N ALA A 147 -19.87 6.73 12.61
CA ALA A 147 -19.77 5.63 11.65
C ALA A 147 -18.70 4.60 12.01
N LEU A 148 -17.70 4.98 12.80
CA LEU A 148 -16.54 4.14 13.10
C LEU A 148 -16.89 2.77 13.72
N PRO A 149 -17.83 2.63 14.67
CA PRO A 149 -18.18 1.33 15.23
C PRO A 149 -18.73 0.34 14.18
N GLU A 150 -19.56 0.82 13.25
CA GLU A 150 -20.12 -0.01 12.18
C GLU A 150 -19.03 -0.47 11.21
N VAL A 151 -18.12 0.44 10.83
CA VAL A 151 -16.99 0.09 9.97
C VAL A 151 -16.07 -0.93 10.62
N LEU A 152 -15.75 -0.74 11.91
CA LEU A 152 -14.94 -1.70 12.66
C LEU A 152 -15.60 -3.07 12.78
N ASP A 153 -16.94 -3.13 12.87
CA ASP A 153 -17.68 -4.38 12.88
C ASP A 153 -17.66 -5.08 11.51
N GLU A 154 -17.85 -4.31 10.45
CA GLU A 154 -17.73 -4.79 9.06
C GLU A 154 -16.33 -5.35 8.77
N MET A 155 -15.27 -4.65 9.22
CA MET A 155 -13.88 -5.07 9.05
C MET A 155 -13.55 -6.42 9.69
N LYS A 156 -14.29 -6.86 10.70
CA LYS A 156 -14.13 -8.20 11.30
C LYS A 156 -14.41 -9.35 10.32
N GLY A 157 -15.09 -9.08 9.21
CA GLY A 157 -15.34 -10.02 8.12
C GLY A 157 -14.14 -10.28 7.20
N TYR A 158 -13.02 -9.58 7.42
CA TYR A 158 -11.82 -9.63 6.57
C TYR A 158 -10.58 -10.11 7.36
N GLU A 159 -9.56 -10.60 6.63
CA GLU A 159 -8.28 -11.08 7.19
C GLU A 159 -7.17 -10.04 7.10
#